data_25a8426a295af33cfaf747608ebbf7b6
#
_entry.id   25a8426a295af33cfaf747608ebbf7b6
#
_cell.length_a   1.000
_cell.length_b   1.000
_cell.length_c   1.000
_cell.angle_alpha   90.00
_cell.angle_beta   90.00
_cell.angle_gamma   90.00
#
_symmetry.space_group_name_H-M   'P 1'
#
loop_
_entity.id
_entity.type
_entity.pdbx_description
1 polymer ?
#
loop_
_entity_poly.entity_id
_entity_poly.type
_entity_poly.pdbx_seq_one_letter_code
_entity_poly.pdbx_strand_id
1 'polypeptide(L)'
;MTYAIKDIYEDFDARTDLEINKQVFKNICFDFNTLIMDYILDGKKFNMGNNLSYISILRIDRNNSKPVINWGESNKYKKELFDAGEKLYDNKTGKGKKWYIYYTDKEYCRYFWNKGMCRVPNKSVYKFVPTRGFKGNKEKLTNLLKTDELAYLKFKKYGALQ
;
A
#
# COMPACT_ATOMS: atom_id res chain seq x y z
N MET A 1 -7.40 -19.37 1.74
CA MET A 1 -8.11 -19.21 3.03
C MET A 1 -7.81 -17.81 3.54
N THR A 2 -8.82 -17.01 3.85
CA THR A 2 -8.66 -15.65 4.36
C THR A 2 -9.14 -15.67 5.81
N TYR A 3 -8.24 -15.39 6.75
CA TYR A 3 -8.60 -15.28 8.16
C TYR A 3 -9.16 -13.88 8.44
N ALA A 4 -10.34 -13.80 9.00
CA ALA A 4 -10.90 -12.57 9.52
C ALA A 4 -10.44 -12.34 10.98
N ILE A 5 -10.57 -11.12 11.49
CA ILE A 5 -10.27 -10.83 12.91
C ILE A 5 -11.09 -11.72 13.86
N LYS A 6 -12.29 -12.15 13.43
CA LYS A 6 -13.12 -13.08 14.20
C LYS A 6 -12.40 -14.41 14.41
N ASP A 7 -11.83 -14.98 13.36
CA ASP A 7 -11.16 -16.29 13.41
C ASP A 7 -9.90 -16.22 14.29
N ILE A 8 -9.18 -15.08 14.21
CA ILE A 8 -7.99 -14.83 15.04
C ILE A 8 -8.37 -14.70 16.52
N TYR A 9 -9.51 -14.04 16.81
CA TYR A 9 -9.99 -13.92 18.18
C TYR A 9 -10.42 -15.27 18.76
N GLU A 10 -11.13 -16.08 17.98
CA GLU A 10 -11.57 -17.42 18.41
C GLU A 10 -10.36 -18.35 18.68
N ASP A 11 -9.30 -18.27 17.86
CA ASP A 11 -8.05 -19.01 18.11
C ASP A 11 -7.29 -18.48 19.34
N PHE A 12 -7.28 -17.16 19.56
CA PHE A 12 -6.70 -16.55 20.75
C PHE A 12 -7.42 -16.99 22.01
N ASP A 13 -8.75 -16.88 22.05
CA ASP A 13 -9.61 -17.23 23.17
C ASP A 13 -9.45 -18.70 23.57
N ALA A 14 -9.34 -19.58 22.58
CA ALA A 14 -9.13 -21.01 22.77
C ALA A 14 -7.72 -21.38 23.32
N ARG A 15 -6.73 -20.49 23.23
CA ARG A 15 -5.35 -20.75 23.62
C ARG A 15 -4.87 -20.00 24.85
N THR A 16 -5.68 -19.13 25.37
CA THR A 16 -5.30 -18.29 26.52
C THR A 16 -6.39 -18.30 27.59
N ASP A 17 -5.97 -18.23 28.85
CA ASP A 17 -6.86 -18.10 29.99
C ASP A 17 -7.22 -16.60 30.24
N LEU A 18 -6.90 -15.72 29.31
CA LEU A 18 -7.17 -14.31 29.42
C LEU A 18 -8.59 -13.98 28.94
N GLU A 19 -9.47 -13.61 29.86
CA GLU A 19 -10.82 -13.13 29.54
C GLU A 19 -10.77 -11.72 28.93
N ILE A 20 -10.54 -11.65 27.61
CA ILE A 20 -10.53 -10.39 26.87
C ILE A 20 -11.77 -10.30 25.99
N ASN A 21 -12.57 -9.25 26.19
CA ASN A 21 -13.71 -8.98 25.33
C ASN A 21 -13.28 -8.80 23.87
N LYS A 22 -14.04 -9.38 22.94
CA LYS A 22 -13.79 -9.31 21.49
C LYS A 22 -13.58 -7.89 20.96
N GLN A 23 -14.30 -6.90 21.50
CA GLN A 23 -14.12 -5.50 21.09
C GLN A 23 -12.79 -4.94 21.57
N VAL A 24 -12.38 -5.26 22.79
CA VAL A 24 -11.07 -4.89 23.34
C VAL A 24 -9.96 -5.53 22.53
N PHE A 25 -10.07 -6.82 22.19
CA PHE A 25 -9.12 -7.52 21.33
C PHE A 25 -8.98 -6.84 19.96
N LYS A 26 -10.09 -6.48 19.32
CA LYS A 26 -10.07 -5.73 18.05
C LYS A 26 -9.36 -4.39 18.17
N ASN A 27 -9.60 -3.65 19.24
CA ASN A 27 -8.96 -2.35 19.48
C ASN A 27 -7.45 -2.54 19.65
N ILE A 28 -7.01 -3.51 20.43
CA ILE A 28 -5.57 -3.85 20.59
C ILE A 28 -4.94 -4.18 19.24
N CYS A 29 -5.58 -5.03 18.44
CA CYS A 29 -5.07 -5.37 17.10
C CYS A 29 -4.99 -4.15 16.19
N PHE A 30 -5.98 -3.25 16.26
CA PHE A 30 -6.00 -2.02 15.47
C PHE A 30 -4.87 -1.08 15.88
N ASP A 31 -4.70 -0.84 17.17
CA ASP A 31 -3.67 0.05 17.72
C ASP A 31 -2.28 -0.50 17.40
N PHE A 32 -2.07 -1.80 17.58
CA PHE A 32 -0.83 -2.47 17.22
C PHE A 32 -0.50 -2.33 15.73
N ASN A 33 -1.47 -2.56 14.86
CA ASN A 33 -1.28 -2.37 13.42
C ASN A 33 -0.98 -0.91 13.06
N THR A 34 -1.58 0.04 13.77
CA THR A 34 -1.32 1.48 13.57
C THR A 34 0.10 1.82 13.95
N LEU A 35 0.57 1.37 15.10
CA LEU A 35 1.95 1.56 15.55
C LEU A 35 2.96 0.95 14.58
N ILE A 36 2.70 -0.26 14.06
CA ILE A 36 3.56 -0.88 13.03
C ILE A 36 3.63 -0.01 11.78
N MET A 37 2.48 0.48 11.32
CA MET A 37 2.44 1.29 10.10
C MET A 37 3.15 2.63 10.28
N ASP A 38 2.98 3.29 11.40
CA ASP A 38 3.68 4.54 11.71
C ASP A 38 5.19 4.33 11.79
N TYR A 39 5.64 3.21 12.40
CA TYR A 39 7.04 2.79 12.42
C TYR A 39 7.62 2.58 11.01
N ILE A 40 6.85 1.97 10.11
CA ILE A 40 7.25 1.74 8.72
C ILE A 40 7.24 3.04 7.92
N LEU A 41 6.28 3.93 8.15
CA LEU A 41 6.19 5.25 7.51
C LEU A 41 7.34 6.17 7.93
N ASP A 42 7.92 5.93 9.10
CA ASP A 42 9.15 6.60 9.56
C ASP A 42 10.44 6.03 8.92
N GLY A 43 10.31 5.18 7.90
CA GLY A 43 11.42 4.60 7.13
C GLY A 43 12.06 3.36 7.76
N LYS A 44 11.52 2.86 8.86
CA LYS A 44 12.04 1.71 9.59
C LYS A 44 11.57 0.38 8.98
N LYS A 45 12.31 -0.69 9.25
CA LYS A 45 11.95 -2.06 8.86
C LYS A 45 11.25 -2.74 10.02
N PHE A 46 10.02 -3.21 9.83
CA PHE A 46 9.32 -4.02 10.82
C PHE A 46 9.59 -5.51 10.58
N ASN A 47 10.30 -6.15 11.51
CA ASN A 47 10.53 -7.59 11.48
C ASN A 47 9.29 -8.31 12.04
N MET A 48 8.68 -9.16 11.22
CA MET A 48 7.48 -9.90 11.58
C MET A 48 7.75 -11.14 12.44
N GLY A 49 9.01 -11.49 12.66
CA GLY A 49 9.38 -12.73 13.37
C GLY A 49 9.03 -14.00 12.58
N ASN A 50 9.11 -15.15 13.26
CA ASN A 50 8.65 -16.48 12.79
C ASN A 50 9.01 -16.81 11.33
N ASN A 51 10.22 -16.46 10.89
CA ASN A 51 10.68 -16.68 9.51
C ASN A 51 9.88 -15.93 8.43
N LEU A 52 9.04 -14.96 8.79
CA LEU A 52 8.25 -14.15 7.85
C LEU A 52 9.06 -12.99 7.25
N SER A 53 10.30 -12.76 7.75
CA SER A 53 11.14 -11.64 7.33
C SER A 53 10.53 -10.27 7.73
N TYR A 54 10.73 -9.22 6.92
CA TYR A 54 10.34 -7.87 7.29
C TYR A 54 9.48 -7.19 6.24
N ILE A 55 8.70 -6.20 6.71
CA ILE A 55 8.00 -5.22 5.88
C ILE A 55 8.69 -3.87 6.02
N SER A 56 8.78 -3.15 4.93
CA SER A 56 9.31 -1.78 4.87
C SER A 56 8.67 -1.02 3.71
N ILE A 57 9.03 0.24 3.54
CA ILE A 57 8.77 1.00 2.31
C ILE A 57 10.08 1.11 1.55
N LEU A 58 10.02 0.91 0.23
CA LEU A 58 11.16 1.07 -0.66
C LEU A 58 10.87 2.09 -1.76
N ARG A 59 11.89 2.84 -2.16
CA ARG A 59 11.91 3.63 -3.39
C ARG A 59 12.28 2.72 -4.56
N ILE A 60 11.57 2.85 -5.65
CA ILE A 60 11.74 2.02 -6.84
C ILE A 60 11.78 2.94 -8.05
N ASP A 61 12.78 2.74 -8.90
CA ASP A 61 12.84 3.44 -10.17
C ASP A 61 11.65 3.08 -11.07
N ARG A 62 11.05 4.08 -11.68
CA ARG A 62 10.08 3.83 -12.76
C ARG A 62 10.81 3.42 -14.01
N ASN A 63 10.27 2.44 -14.70
CA ASN A 63 10.73 2.10 -16.01
C ASN A 63 10.23 3.16 -17.03
N ASN A 64 11.09 4.10 -17.37
CA ASN A 64 10.75 5.20 -18.29
C ASN A 64 10.54 4.74 -19.72
N SER A 65 10.95 3.52 -20.09
CA SER A 65 10.71 2.97 -21.43
C SER A 65 9.24 2.61 -21.69
N LYS A 66 8.43 2.50 -20.61
CA LYS A 66 7.00 2.21 -20.67
C LYS A 66 6.25 3.24 -19.82
N PRO A 67 5.78 4.35 -20.42
CA PRO A 67 5.05 5.36 -19.67
C PRO A 67 3.82 4.75 -18.99
N VAL A 68 3.68 5.00 -17.70
CA VAL A 68 2.58 4.50 -16.86
C VAL A 68 1.55 5.58 -16.66
N ILE A 69 0.29 5.27 -16.96
CA ILE A 69 -0.82 6.21 -16.81
C ILE A 69 -1.09 6.45 -15.32
N ASN A 70 -1.15 7.73 -14.94
CA ASN A 70 -1.69 8.15 -13.63
C ASN A 70 -3.22 8.22 -13.71
N TRP A 71 -3.87 7.09 -13.40
CA TRP A 71 -5.32 6.99 -13.48
C TRP A 71 -6.06 7.98 -12.56
N GLY A 72 -5.50 8.31 -11.40
CA GLY A 72 -6.09 9.26 -10.46
C GLY A 72 -6.20 10.65 -11.09
N GLU A 73 -5.08 11.20 -11.54
CA GLU A 73 -5.02 12.52 -12.16
C GLU A 73 -5.72 12.52 -13.53
N SER A 74 -5.62 11.43 -14.30
CA SER A 74 -6.32 11.32 -15.58
C SER A 74 -7.84 11.36 -15.42
N ASN A 75 -8.39 10.72 -14.39
CA ASN A 75 -9.82 10.73 -14.14
C ASN A 75 -10.31 12.10 -13.64
N LYS A 76 -9.52 12.76 -12.78
CA LYS A 76 -9.78 14.12 -12.33
C LYS A 76 -9.81 15.08 -13.51
N TYR A 77 -8.77 15.05 -14.34
CA TYR A 77 -8.66 15.89 -15.54
C TYR A 77 -9.80 15.62 -16.55
N LYS A 78 -10.18 14.36 -16.74
CA LYS A 78 -11.34 14.02 -17.59
C LYS A 78 -12.65 14.62 -17.10
N LYS A 79 -12.84 14.66 -15.78
CA LYS A 79 -14.01 15.31 -15.20
C LYS A 79 -14.01 16.80 -15.46
N GLU A 80 -12.87 17.46 -15.26
CA GLU A 80 -12.70 18.89 -15.55
C GLU A 80 -13.00 19.22 -17.03
N LEU A 81 -12.48 18.40 -17.95
CA LEU A 81 -12.76 18.54 -19.38
C LEU A 81 -14.26 18.32 -19.73
N PHE A 82 -14.86 17.32 -19.10
CA PHE A 82 -16.30 17.06 -19.29
C PHE A 82 -17.15 18.24 -18.79
N ASP A 83 -16.83 18.77 -17.63
CA ASP A 83 -17.50 19.94 -17.04
C ASP A 83 -17.31 21.20 -17.90
N ALA A 84 -16.19 21.28 -18.65
CA ALA A 84 -15.90 22.34 -19.64
C ALA A 84 -16.57 22.11 -21.02
N GLY A 85 -17.35 21.03 -21.20
CA GLY A 85 -18.05 20.72 -22.44
C GLY A 85 -17.21 20.03 -23.52
N GLU A 86 -16.00 19.55 -23.19
CA GLU A 86 -15.14 18.83 -24.13
C GLU A 86 -15.66 17.44 -24.45
N LYS A 87 -15.57 17.04 -25.73
CA LYS A 87 -15.97 15.70 -26.19
C LYS A 87 -14.92 14.66 -25.80
N LEU A 88 -15.19 13.90 -24.76
CA LEU A 88 -14.34 12.79 -24.32
C LEU A 88 -14.56 11.54 -25.18
N TYR A 89 -13.58 10.61 -25.11
CA TYR A 89 -13.69 9.31 -25.78
C TYR A 89 -14.83 8.47 -25.18
N ASP A 90 -15.75 8.07 -26.06
CA ASP A 90 -16.82 7.15 -25.72
C ASP A 90 -16.44 5.72 -26.13
N ASN A 91 -16.40 4.81 -25.15
CA ASN A 91 -16.06 3.40 -25.38
C ASN A 91 -17.10 2.67 -26.27
N LYS A 92 -18.36 3.14 -26.30
CA LYS A 92 -19.45 2.50 -27.10
C LYS A 92 -19.33 2.86 -28.57
N THR A 93 -19.05 4.12 -28.84
CA THR A 93 -18.99 4.63 -30.22
C THR A 93 -17.56 4.66 -30.79
N GLY A 94 -16.55 4.51 -29.96
CA GLY A 94 -15.15 4.60 -30.36
C GLY A 94 -14.73 6.01 -30.81
N LYS A 95 -15.53 7.04 -30.55
CA LYS A 95 -15.29 8.43 -30.96
C LYS A 95 -14.80 9.27 -29.81
N GLY A 96 -14.09 10.35 -30.12
CA GLY A 96 -13.57 11.32 -29.18
C GLY A 96 -12.08 11.14 -28.85
N LYS A 97 -11.54 12.04 -28.03
CA LYS A 97 -10.12 12.04 -27.64
C LYS A 97 -9.92 11.28 -26.34
N LYS A 98 -8.87 10.45 -26.29
CA LYS A 98 -8.39 9.81 -25.05
C LYS A 98 -7.41 10.76 -24.37
N TRP A 99 -7.74 11.20 -23.18
CA TRP A 99 -6.92 12.07 -22.37
C TRP A 99 -6.29 11.27 -21.22
N TYR A 100 -4.97 11.22 -21.18
CA TYR A 100 -4.22 10.53 -20.13
C TYR A 100 -3.11 11.41 -19.61
N ILE A 101 -2.96 11.44 -18.30
CA ILE A 101 -1.81 12.01 -17.61
C ILE A 101 -0.90 10.85 -17.24
N TYR A 102 0.38 10.98 -17.51
CA TYR A 102 1.38 9.99 -17.19
C TYR A 102 2.18 10.43 -15.97
N TYR A 103 2.69 9.46 -15.23
CA TYR A 103 3.65 9.78 -14.18
C TYR A 103 4.94 10.31 -14.78
N THR A 104 5.42 11.43 -14.24
CA THR A 104 6.68 12.07 -14.61
C THR A 104 7.79 11.81 -13.62
N ASP A 105 7.44 11.33 -12.41
CA ASP A 105 8.41 11.04 -11.36
C ASP A 105 9.34 9.90 -11.77
N LYS A 106 10.64 10.06 -11.51
CA LYS A 106 11.65 9.04 -11.77
C LYS A 106 11.56 7.84 -10.81
N GLU A 107 11.06 8.06 -9.63
CA GLU A 107 10.95 7.06 -8.56
C GLU A 107 9.55 7.07 -7.95
N TYR A 108 9.18 5.98 -7.29
CA TYR A 108 7.97 5.90 -6.46
C TYR A 108 8.22 5.06 -5.23
N CYS A 109 7.47 5.32 -4.16
CA CYS A 109 7.53 4.56 -2.92
C CYS A 109 6.41 3.54 -2.84
N ARG A 110 6.71 2.35 -2.34
CA ARG A 110 5.71 1.32 -2.06
C ARG A 110 6.07 0.47 -0.86
N TYR A 111 5.07 -0.09 -0.22
CA TYR A 111 5.26 -1.15 0.77
C TYR A 111 5.89 -2.37 0.12
N PHE A 112 6.84 -2.95 0.81
CA PHE A 112 7.63 -4.08 0.35
C PHE A 112 7.73 -5.12 1.46
N TRP A 113 7.34 -6.34 1.16
CA TRP A 113 7.63 -7.51 1.98
C TRP A 113 8.83 -8.26 1.40
N ASN A 114 9.88 -8.44 2.17
CA ASN A 114 11.07 -9.18 1.72
C ASN A 114 10.83 -10.70 1.71
N LYS A 115 10.14 -11.18 0.70
CA LYS A 115 9.88 -12.61 0.51
C LYS A 115 11.15 -13.44 0.28
N GLY A 116 12.21 -12.85 -0.23
CA GLY A 116 13.48 -13.56 -0.48
C GLY A 116 14.03 -14.20 0.80
N MET A 117 13.96 -13.47 1.90
CA MET A 117 14.43 -13.93 3.21
C MET A 117 13.37 -14.70 4.02
N CYS A 118 12.17 -14.84 3.49
CA CYS A 118 11.09 -15.58 4.14
C CYS A 118 11.34 -17.09 4.03
N ARG A 119 11.26 -17.83 5.16
CA ARG A 119 11.51 -19.27 5.23
C ARG A 119 10.25 -20.09 5.50
N VAL A 120 9.09 -19.58 5.11
CA VAL A 120 7.82 -20.32 5.21
C VAL A 120 7.54 -21.10 3.92
N PRO A 121 6.92 -22.29 4.00
CA PRO A 121 6.51 -23.04 2.82
C PRO A 121 5.48 -22.26 2.01
N ASN A 122 5.45 -22.50 0.70
CA ASN A 122 4.46 -21.90 -0.22
C ASN A 122 4.38 -20.37 -0.17
N LYS A 123 5.49 -19.69 0.16
CA LYS A 123 5.53 -18.21 0.29
C LYS A 123 5.07 -17.45 -0.97
N SER A 124 5.07 -18.10 -2.14
CA SER A 124 4.57 -17.52 -3.40
C SER A 124 3.07 -17.22 -3.36
N VAL A 125 2.31 -17.99 -2.61
CA VAL A 125 0.84 -17.83 -2.47
C VAL A 125 0.48 -16.56 -1.69
N TYR A 126 1.32 -16.17 -0.72
CA TYR A 126 1.04 -15.03 0.15
C TYR A 126 1.38 -13.71 -0.55
N LYS A 127 0.55 -12.71 -0.35
CA LYS A 127 0.78 -11.34 -0.81
C LYS A 127 0.56 -10.37 0.33
N PHE A 128 1.48 -9.42 0.49
CA PHE A 128 1.23 -8.27 1.33
C PHE A 128 0.58 -7.17 0.47
N VAL A 129 -0.59 -6.71 0.88
CA VAL A 129 -1.31 -5.63 0.22
C VAL A 129 -1.68 -4.59 1.29
N PRO A 130 -1.18 -3.35 1.17
CA PRO A 130 -1.58 -2.29 2.10
C PRO A 130 -3.06 -2.00 1.95
N THR A 131 -3.74 -1.71 3.06
CA THR A 131 -5.15 -1.35 3.06
C THR A 131 -5.41 -0.13 2.19
N ARG A 132 -6.51 -0.17 1.46
CA ARG A 132 -7.00 0.91 0.58
C ARG A 132 -8.20 1.60 1.23
N GLY A 133 -8.59 2.76 0.69
CA GLY A 133 -9.73 3.53 1.18
C GLY A 133 -9.33 4.61 2.17
N PHE A 134 -10.34 5.29 2.72
CA PHE A 134 -10.15 6.41 3.64
C PHE A 134 -9.37 5.98 4.89
N LYS A 135 -8.30 6.71 5.20
CA LYS A 135 -7.34 6.41 6.26
C LYS A 135 -6.59 5.06 6.11
N GLY A 136 -6.67 4.43 4.94
CA GLY A 136 -5.90 3.22 4.65
C GLY A 136 -4.40 3.47 4.56
N ASN A 137 -3.59 2.43 4.75
CA ASN A 137 -2.13 2.55 4.77
C ASN A 137 -1.55 3.07 3.44
N LYS A 138 -2.20 2.74 2.32
CA LYS A 138 -1.80 3.29 1.02
C LYS A 138 -2.02 4.80 0.95
N GLU A 139 -3.12 5.29 1.51
CA GLU A 139 -3.44 6.72 1.57
C GLU A 139 -2.48 7.46 2.51
N LYS A 140 -2.18 6.89 3.69
CA LYS A 140 -1.20 7.45 4.63
C LYS A 140 0.15 7.70 3.94
N LEU A 141 0.67 6.71 3.20
CA LEU A 141 1.92 6.87 2.44
C LEU A 141 1.80 7.96 1.37
N THR A 142 0.69 7.98 0.62
CA THR A 142 0.47 8.99 -0.41
C THR A 142 0.41 10.40 0.19
N ASN A 143 -0.27 10.55 1.32
CA ASN A 143 -0.38 11.85 2.00
C ASN A 143 0.98 12.30 2.56
N LEU A 144 1.73 11.38 3.19
CA LEU A 144 3.09 11.67 3.65
C LEU A 144 3.98 12.22 2.52
N LEU A 145 3.96 11.57 1.35
CA LEU A 145 4.77 11.97 0.20
C LEU A 145 4.27 13.27 -0.47
N LYS A 146 3.02 13.68 -0.24
CA LYS A 146 2.47 14.95 -0.73
C LYS A 146 2.74 16.11 0.21
N THR A 147 2.74 15.86 1.53
CA THR A 147 2.91 16.90 2.54
C THR A 147 4.37 17.20 2.86
N ASP A 148 5.25 16.22 2.68
CA ASP A 148 6.68 16.35 2.93
C ASP A 148 7.45 15.88 1.67
N GLU A 149 7.94 16.85 0.91
CA GLU A 149 8.68 16.61 -0.35
C GLU A 149 9.97 15.80 -0.12
N LEU A 150 10.52 15.83 1.09
CA LEU A 150 11.73 15.09 1.44
C LEU A 150 11.45 13.74 2.10
N ALA A 151 10.18 13.41 2.36
CA ALA A 151 9.80 12.16 3.04
C ALA A 151 10.31 10.91 2.30
N TYR A 152 10.41 10.97 0.98
CA TYR A 152 10.93 9.83 0.18
C TYR A 152 12.38 9.47 0.54
N LEU A 153 13.16 10.41 1.07
CA LEU A 153 14.55 10.16 1.49
C LEU A 153 14.67 9.23 2.69
N LYS A 154 13.61 9.12 3.51
CA LYS A 154 13.54 8.17 4.63
C LYS A 154 13.58 6.71 4.14
N PHE A 155 13.20 6.46 2.89
CA PHE A 155 13.05 5.11 2.37
C PHE A 155 14.27 4.68 1.56
N LYS A 156 14.74 3.45 1.80
CA LYS A 156 15.86 2.88 1.05
C LYS A 156 15.49 2.63 -0.41
N LYS A 157 16.44 2.84 -1.29
CA LYS A 157 16.27 2.52 -2.71
C LYS A 157 16.33 1.00 -2.92
N TYR A 158 15.42 0.47 -3.75
CA TYR A 158 15.45 -0.94 -4.13
C TYR A 158 16.72 -1.23 -4.95
N GLY A 159 17.44 -2.29 -4.59
CA GLY A 159 18.71 -2.63 -5.23
C GLY A 159 19.93 -1.86 -4.71
N ALA A 160 19.79 -0.88 -3.81
CA ALA A 160 20.93 -0.35 -3.08
C ALA A 160 21.48 -1.45 -2.15
N LEU A 161 22.76 -1.72 -2.29
CA LEU A 161 23.47 -2.75 -1.52
C LEU A 161 23.13 -2.65 -0.02
N GLN A 162 22.80 -3.79 0.56
CA GLN A 162 22.52 -3.96 1.99
C GLN A 162 23.79 -3.86 2.78
#